data_7c8fc8b4155ad36946bf6e31061cbc9a
#
_entry.id   7c8fc8b4155ad36946bf6e31061cbc9a
#
_cell.length_a   1.000
_cell.length_b   1.000
_cell.length_c   1.000
_cell.angle_alpha   90.00
_cell.angle_beta   90.00
_cell.angle_gamma   90.00
#
_symmetry.space_group_name_H-M   'P 1'
#
loop_
_entity.id
_entity.type
_entity.pdbx_description
1 polymer ?
#
loop_
_entity_poly.entity_id
_entity_poly.type
_entity_poly.pdbx_seq_one_letter_code
_entity_poly.pdbx_strand_id
1 'polypeptide(L)'
;MIAAVVLILVSGTSLVAGLAAVFLLILGFALCVPLFVRVSSTLVAPLAGKLGGTSARMAVAGIASGLSRTGIAIVALAVALSATIGISVMVDSFRGSVNAWLQQTLQADIYTGTIREGSMEPELIAAIRSIDGVIDMSTRKRATVEDASGRTQLRVFELPPQSYVGAELLDAEPEVAWAAWEEEDAVFVSEPYAYERGVGAGDVISLPTDRGEREFAVAATFQSYDINARGIMMSR
;
A
#
# COMPACT_ATOMS: atom_id res chain seq x y z
N MET A 1 -15.61 -21.20 -8.14
CA MET A 1 -14.78 -21.01 -6.94
C MET A 1 -13.38 -21.59 -7.09
N ILE A 2 -13.18 -22.88 -7.35
CA ILE A 2 -11.84 -23.47 -7.50
C ILE A 2 -11.00 -22.75 -8.56
N ALA A 3 -11.56 -22.45 -9.74
CA ALA A 3 -10.87 -21.71 -10.79
C ALA A 3 -10.43 -20.30 -10.37
N ALA A 4 -11.24 -19.59 -9.56
CA ALA A 4 -10.89 -18.27 -9.03
C ALA A 4 -9.74 -18.35 -8.03
N VAL A 5 -9.76 -19.35 -7.14
CA VAL A 5 -8.67 -19.57 -6.17
C VAL A 5 -7.37 -19.95 -6.89
N VAL A 6 -7.43 -20.84 -7.89
CA VAL A 6 -6.27 -21.20 -8.71
C VAL A 6 -5.72 -19.95 -9.45
N LEU A 7 -6.60 -19.13 -9.99
CA LEU A 7 -6.19 -17.90 -10.69
C LEU A 7 -5.52 -16.90 -9.74
N ILE A 8 -5.99 -16.77 -8.51
CA ILE A 8 -5.34 -15.93 -7.46
C ILE A 8 -3.93 -16.45 -7.16
N LEU A 9 -3.78 -17.75 -6.99
CA LEU A 9 -2.48 -18.36 -6.67
C LEU A 9 -1.47 -18.27 -7.82
N VAL A 10 -1.95 -18.25 -9.07
CA VAL A 10 -1.11 -18.23 -10.28
C VAL A 10 -0.90 -16.82 -10.83
N SER A 11 -1.74 -15.85 -10.45
CA SER A 11 -1.73 -14.50 -11.06
C SER A 11 -0.49 -13.67 -10.74
N GLY A 12 0.31 -14.05 -9.73
CA GLY A 12 1.53 -13.31 -9.37
C GLY A 12 1.26 -11.81 -9.19
N THR A 13 2.01 -10.97 -9.91
CA THR A 13 1.92 -9.50 -9.83
C THR A 13 0.97 -8.89 -10.87
N SER A 14 0.23 -9.69 -11.65
CA SER A 14 -0.66 -9.16 -12.71
C SER A 14 -1.96 -8.61 -12.14
N LEU A 15 -2.12 -7.29 -12.18
CA LEU A 15 -3.33 -6.59 -11.75
C LEU A 15 -4.60 -7.08 -12.48
N VAL A 16 -4.50 -7.31 -13.79
CA VAL A 16 -5.64 -7.77 -14.61
C VAL A 16 -6.09 -9.17 -14.19
N ALA A 17 -5.15 -10.08 -13.95
CA ALA A 17 -5.45 -11.44 -13.50
C ALA A 17 -6.06 -11.43 -12.08
N GLY A 18 -5.56 -10.57 -11.18
CA GLY A 18 -6.11 -10.37 -9.84
C GLY A 18 -7.56 -9.88 -9.88
N LEU A 19 -7.85 -8.86 -10.67
CA LEU A 19 -9.22 -8.33 -10.84
C LEU A 19 -10.17 -9.36 -11.45
N ALA A 20 -9.72 -10.11 -12.47
CA ALA A 20 -10.51 -11.18 -13.07
C ALA A 20 -10.80 -12.30 -12.05
N ALA A 21 -9.85 -12.65 -11.22
CA ALA A 21 -10.01 -13.67 -10.17
C ALA A 21 -11.05 -13.25 -9.13
N VAL A 22 -11.00 -11.99 -8.66
CA VAL A 22 -11.99 -11.44 -7.72
C VAL A 22 -13.40 -11.42 -8.36
N PHE A 23 -13.50 -10.99 -9.62
CA PHE A 23 -14.78 -11.02 -10.35
C PHE A 23 -15.37 -12.43 -10.46
N LEU A 24 -14.55 -13.41 -10.84
CA LEU A 24 -14.97 -14.82 -10.91
C LEU A 24 -15.36 -15.39 -9.53
N LEU A 25 -14.70 -14.94 -8.47
CA LEU A 25 -15.02 -15.34 -7.11
C LEU A 25 -16.38 -14.79 -6.69
N ILE A 26 -16.64 -13.52 -6.92
CA ILE A 26 -17.93 -12.88 -6.63
C ILE A 26 -19.07 -13.55 -7.42
N LEU A 27 -18.86 -13.75 -8.73
CA LEU A 27 -19.84 -14.42 -9.59
C LEU A 27 -20.10 -15.87 -9.15
N GLY A 28 -19.03 -16.61 -8.83
CA GLY A 28 -19.13 -17.98 -8.33
C GLY A 28 -19.88 -18.07 -7.01
N PHE A 29 -19.63 -17.13 -6.09
CA PHE A 29 -20.35 -17.05 -4.82
C PHE A 29 -21.84 -16.71 -5.05
N ALA A 30 -22.13 -15.73 -5.91
CA ALA A 30 -23.50 -15.35 -6.27
C ALA A 30 -24.29 -16.55 -6.83
N LEU A 31 -23.68 -17.38 -7.67
CA LEU A 31 -24.31 -18.59 -8.21
C LEU A 31 -24.53 -19.69 -7.15
N CYS A 32 -23.75 -19.69 -6.06
CA CYS A 32 -23.95 -20.63 -4.95
C CYS A 32 -25.12 -20.23 -4.04
N VAL A 33 -25.56 -18.96 -4.03
CA VAL A 33 -26.64 -18.48 -3.16
C VAL A 33 -27.94 -19.26 -3.35
N PRO A 34 -28.47 -19.49 -4.57
CA PRO A 34 -29.68 -20.26 -4.77
C PRO A 34 -29.58 -21.71 -4.26
N LEU A 35 -28.43 -22.34 -4.46
CA LEU A 35 -28.14 -23.68 -3.96
C LEU A 35 -28.12 -23.70 -2.42
N PHE A 36 -27.46 -22.73 -1.80
CA PHE A 36 -27.41 -22.58 -0.34
C PHE A 36 -28.81 -22.40 0.26
N VAL A 37 -29.65 -21.51 -0.32
CA VAL A 37 -31.02 -21.31 0.14
C VAL A 37 -31.85 -22.58 -0.01
N ARG A 38 -31.69 -23.32 -1.09
CA ARG A 38 -32.42 -24.58 -1.31
C ARG A 38 -32.00 -25.65 -0.27
N VAL A 39 -30.71 -25.81 -0.04
CA VAL A 39 -30.19 -26.75 0.96
C VAL A 39 -30.62 -26.34 2.36
N SER A 40 -30.50 -25.07 2.72
CA SER A 40 -30.92 -24.56 4.03
C SER A 40 -32.41 -24.75 4.27
N SER A 41 -33.26 -24.48 3.26
CA SER A 41 -34.72 -24.67 3.40
C SER A 41 -35.06 -26.14 3.60
N THR A 42 -34.39 -27.08 2.94
CA THR A 42 -34.63 -28.51 3.14
C THR A 42 -34.18 -29.01 4.52
N LEU A 43 -33.12 -28.45 5.06
CA LEU A 43 -32.61 -28.77 6.42
C LEU A 43 -33.50 -28.16 7.52
N VAL A 44 -34.01 -26.96 7.31
CA VAL A 44 -34.87 -26.25 8.29
C VAL A 44 -36.31 -26.75 8.26
N ALA A 45 -36.80 -27.25 7.12
CA ALA A 45 -38.19 -27.70 6.99
C ALA A 45 -38.63 -28.72 8.06
N PRO A 46 -37.87 -29.77 8.43
CA PRO A 46 -38.28 -30.70 9.47
C PRO A 46 -38.29 -30.09 10.88
N LEU A 47 -37.36 -29.17 11.16
CA LEU A 47 -37.33 -28.42 12.44
C LEU A 47 -38.52 -27.47 12.56
N ALA A 48 -38.81 -26.72 11.48
CA ALA A 48 -39.96 -25.83 11.41
C ALA A 48 -41.27 -26.59 11.60
N GLY A 49 -41.40 -27.81 11.04
CA GLY A 49 -42.55 -28.67 11.23
C GLY A 49 -42.73 -29.14 12.67
N LYS A 50 -41.65 -29.37 13.41
CA LYS A 50 -41.69 -29.78 14.83
C LYS A 50 -42.06 -28.62 15.77
N LEU A 51 -41.65 -27.38 15.48
CA LEU A 51 -41.85 -26.22 16.31
C LEU A 51 -43.15 -25.43 15.99
N GLY A 52 -43.52 -25.35 14.71
CA GLY A 52 -44.59 -24.51 14.22
C GLY A 52 -45.68 -25.25 13.40
N GLY A 53 -45.63 -26.59 13.38
CA GLY A 53 -46.63 -27.40 12.73
C GLY A 53 -46.60 -27.30 11.19
N THR A 54 -47.73 -27.69 10.57
CA THR A 54 -47.87 -27.78 9.12
C THR A 54 -47.74 -26.41 8.41
N SER A 55 -48.19 -25.35 9.07
CA SER A 55 -48.12 -23.98 8.53
C SER A 55 -46.65 -23.50 8.38
N ALA A 56 -45.80 -23.74 9.37
CA ALA A 56 -44.39 -23.36 9.31
C ALA A 56 -43.62 -24.18 8.26
N ARG A 57 -43.95 -25.47 8.13
CA ARG A 57 -43.38 -26.32 7.07
C ARG A 57 -43.79 -25.86 5.67
N MET A 58 -45.06 -25.43 5.48
CA MET A 58 -45.52 -24.87 4.21
C MET A 58 -44.85 -23.54 3.87
N ALA A 59 -44.63 -22.67 4.86
CA ALA A 59 -43.89 -21.41 4.68
C ALA A 59 -42.47 -21.64 4.18
N VAL A 60 -41.73 -22.56 4.80
CA VAL A 60 -40.34 -22.92 4.38
C VAL A 60 -40.34 -23.54 2.97
N ALA A 61 -41.30 -24.40 2.66
CA ALA A 61 -41.44 -24.96 1.31
C ALA A 61 -41.78 -23.88 0.26
N GLY A 62 -42.59 -22.86 0.63
CA GLY A 62 -42.89 -21.70 -0.18
C GLY A 62 -41.66 -20.86 -0.55
N ILE A 63 -40.72 -20.72 0.36
CA ILE A 63 -39.42 -20.03 0.10
C ILE A 63 -38.64 -20.78 -1.01
N ALA A 64 -38.55 -22.10 -0.90
CA ALA A 64 -37.86 -22.92 -1.88
C ALA A 64 -38.48 -22.88 -3.27
N SER A 65 -39.84 -22.87 -3.35
CA SER A 65 -40.57 -22.79 -4.64
C SER A 65 -40.54 -21.39 -5.25
N GLY A 66 -40.47 -20.32 -4.43
CA GLY A 66 -40.34 -18.94 -4.86
C GLY A 66 -38.93 -18.51 -5.31
N LEU A 67 -37.96 -19.38 -5.17
CA LEU A 67 -36.53 -19.05 -5.38
C LEU A 67 -36.21 -18.59 -6.80
N SER A 68 -36.94 -19.07 -7.81
CA SER A 68 -36.78 -18.64 -9.19
C SER A 68 -37.14 -17.16 -9.40
N ARG A 69 -38.05 -16.63 -8.58
CA ARG A 69 -38.51 -15.24 -8.64
C ARG A 69 -37.70 -14.31 -7.72
N THR A 70 -37.41 -14.75 -6.51
CA THR A 70 -36.74 -13.96 -5.46
C THR A 70 -35.22 -14.14 -5.46
N GLY A 71 -34.72 -15.23 -6.06
CA GLY A 71 -33.31 -15.56 -6.06
C GLY A 71 -32.43 -14.47 -6.70
N ILE A 72 -32.91 -13.88 -7.81
CA ILE A 72 -32.20 -12.78 -8.49
C ILE A 72 -32.11 -11.54 -7.56
N ALA A 73 -33.22 -11.21 -6.88
CA ALA A 73 -33.22 -10.08 -5.95
C ALA A 73 -32.31 -10.30 -4.75
N ILE A 74 -32.29 -11.52 -4.20
CA ILE A 74 -31.38 -11.90 -3.10
C ILE A 74 -29.93 -11.79 -3.53
N VAL A 75 -29.58 -12.30 -4.72
CA VAL A 75 -28.22 -12.19 -5.26
C VAL A 75 -27.84 -10.74 -5.48
N ALA A 76 -28.71 -9.93 -6.07
CA ALA A 76 -28.44 -8.51 -6.29
C ALA A 76 -28.23 -7.76 -4.97
N LEU A 77 -29.05 -8.03 -3.95
CA LEU A 77 -28.90 -7.44 -2.63
C LEU A 77 -27.60 -7.89 -1.95
N ALA A 78 -27.27 -9.17 -2.03
CA ALA A 78 -26.04 -9.71 -1.45
C ALA A 78 -24.80 -9.10 -2.09
N VAL A 79 -24.78 -8.94 -3.43
CA VAL A 79 -23.71 -8.27 -4.15
C VAL A 79 -23.59 -6.80 -3.75
N ALA A 80 -24.72 -6.08 -3.68
CA ALA A 80 -24.72 -4.68 -3.27
C ALA A 80 -24.20 -4.47 -1.85
N LEU A 81 -24.64 -5.30 -0.89
CA LEU A 81 -24.16 -5.25 0.49
C LEU A 81 -22.67 -5.61 0.58
N SER A 82 -22.24 -6.65 -0.13
CA SER A 82 -20.84 -7.07 -0.16
C SER A 82 -19.94 -5.98 -0.75
N ALA A 83 -20.37 -5.31 -1.80
CA ALA A 83 -19.65 -4.19 -2.39
C ALA A 83 -19.52 -3.02 -1.40
N THR A 84 -20.62 -2.67 -0.73
CA THR A 84 -20.63 -1.58 0.26
C THR A 84 -19.69 -1.88 1.45
N ILE A 85 -19.78 -3.10 1.99
CA ILE A 85 -18.90 -3.53 3.09
C ILE A 85 -17.45 -3.57 2.62
N GLY A 86 -17.18 -4.13 1.44
CA GLY A 86 -15.84 -4.22 0.88
C GLY A 86 -15.18 -2.85 0.69
N ILE A 87 -15.93 -1.88 0.15
CA ILE A 87 -15.44 -0.50 0.01
C ILE A 87 -15.18 0.12 1.37
N SER A 88 -16.06 -0.07 2.35
CA SER A 88 -15.88 0.48 3.71
C SER A 88 -14.61 -0.08 4.38
N VAL A 89 -14.40 -1.39 4.30
CA VAL A 89 -13.19 -2.05 4.84
C VAL A 89 -11.94 -1.57 4.13
N MET A 90 -11.99 -1.43 2.80
CA MET A 90 -10.87 -0.92 2.02
C MET A 90 -10.49 0.53 2.43
N VAL A 91 -11.50 1.40 2.57
CA VAL A 91 -11.28 2.81 2.98
C VAL A 91 -10.71 2.88 4.40
N ASP A 92 -11.23 2.09 5.33
CA ASP A 92 -10.73 2.05 6.71
C ASP A 92 -9.29 1.53 6.78
N SER A 93 -9.00 0.45 6.06
CA SER A 93 -7.64 -0.11 5.96
C SER A 93 -6.66 0.91 5.37
N PHE A 94 -7.05 1.57 4.28
CA PHE A 94 -6.24 2.62 3.66
C PHE A 94 -5.99 3.79 4.60
N ARG A 95 -7.03 4.28 5.29
CA ARG A 95 -6.88 5.35 6.29
C ARG A 95 -5.92 4.95 7.42
N GLY A 96 -6.05 3.72 7.90
CA GLY A 96 -5.16 3.18 8.92
C GLY A 96 -3.70 3.18 8.47
N SER A 97 -3.44 2.67 7.27
CA SER A 97 -2.10 2.61 6.69
C SER A 97 -1.49 4.01 6.46
N VAL A 98 -2.27 4.94 5.89
CA VAL A 98 -1.81 6.32 5.68
C VAL A 98 -1.54 7.03 7.00
N ASN A 99 -2.39 6.84 8.01
CA ASN A 99 -2.20 7.44 9.32
C ASN A 99 -0.94 6.90 10.02
N ALA A 100 -0.72 5.60 9.98
CA ALA A 100 0.49 4.97 10.51
C ALA A 100 1.75 5.50 9.79
N TRP A 101 1.71 5.57 8.46
CA TRP A 101 2.80 6.12 7.67
C TRP A 101 3.08 7.60 7.98
N LEU A 102 2.03 8.43 8.11
CA LEU A 102 2.21 9.84 8.47
C LEU A 102 2.84 10.00 9.84
N GLN A 103 2.39 9.23 10.83
CA GLN A 103 2.96 9.25 12.18
C GLN A 103 4.42 8.81 12.19
N GLN A 104 4.79 7.85 11.35
CA GLN A 104 6.16 7.38 11.21
C GLN A 104 7.05 8.37 10.46
N THR A 105 6.52 9.02 9.42
CA THR A 105 7.28 9.94 8.57
C THR A 105 7.38 11.36 9.13
N LEU A 106 6.31 11.82 9.80
CA LEU A 106 6.21 13.18 10.35
C LEU A 106 6.54 13.17 11.84
N GLN A 107 7.81 13.06 12.17
CA GLN A 107 8.27 12.96 13.56
C GLN A 107 8.74 14.29 14.15
N ALA A 108 8.98 15.31 13.33
CA ALA A 108 9.40 16.61 13.81
C ALA A 108 8.21 17.42 14.33
N ASP A 109 8.41 18.14 15.42
CA ASP A 109 7.40 19.04 16.00
C ASP A 109 7.14 20.26 15.11
N ILE A 110 8.16 20.73 14.39
CA ILE A 110 8.07 21.91 13.53
C ILE A 110 8.70 21.63 12.17
N TYR A 111 7.96 21.93 11.11
CA TYR A 111 8.43 21.89 9.74
C TYR A 111 8.54 23.29 9.19
N THR A 112 9.72 23.67 8.70
CA THR A 112 9.97 24.96 8.08
C THR A 112 10.38 24.80 6.62
N GLY A 113 10.06 25.80 5.82
CA GLY A 113 10.43 25.81 4.41
C GLY A 113 10.38 27.22 3.82
N THR A 114 10.97 27.39 2.65
CA THR A 114 10.91 28.65 1.91
C THR A 114 9.55 28.80 1.25
N ILE A 115 8.99 30.01 1.29
CA ILE A 115 7.71 30.36 0.63
C ILE A 115 7.86 30.35 -0.90
N ARG A 116 9.06 30.56 -1.40
CA ARG A 116 9.41 30.50 -2.84
C ARG A 116 10.22 29.27 -3.15
N GLU A 117 10.13 28.79 -4.38
CA GLU A 117 11.03 27.74 -4.85
C GLU A 117 12.48 28.18 -4.68
N GLY A 118 13.25 27.43 -3.93
CA GLY A 118 14.65 27.72 -3.65
C GLY A 118 15.19 26.95 -2.44
N SER A 119 16.48 27.03 -2.26
CA SER A 119 17.15 26.48 -1.09
C SER A 119 17.14 27.51 0.05
N MET A 120 16.95 27.05 1.27
CA MET A 120 17.13 27.89 2.45
C MET A 120 18.60 28.29 2.58
N GLU A 121 18.85 29.57 2.90
CA GLU A 121 20.23 30.06 3.06
C GLU A 121 20.91 29.40 4.26
N PRO A 122 22.22 29.07 4.15
CA PRO A 122 22.96 28.42 5.23
C PRO A 122 22.94 29.20 6.55
N GLU A 123 22.96 30.54 6.47
CA GLU A 123 22.90 31.42 7.64
C GLU A 123 21.58 31.29 8.39
N LEU A 124 20.45 31.13 7.67
CA LEU A 124 19.14 30.93 8.28
C LEU A 124 19.05 29.54 8.93
N ILE A 125 19.61 28.52 8.28
CA ILE A 125 19.71 27.16 8.86
C ILE A 125 20.50 27.18 10.16
N ALA A 126 21.64 27.88 10.18
CA ALA A 126 22.47 28.02 11.36
C ALA A 126 21.75 28.80 12.48
N ALA A 127 21.03 29.86 12.11
CA ALA A 127 20.23 30.65 13.05
C ALA A 127 19.12 29.82 13.70
N ILE A 128 18.40 29.01 12.92
CA ILE A 128 17.34 28.11 13.45
C ILE A 128 17.97 27.07 14.40
N ARG A 129 19.11 26.48 14.03
CA ARG A 129 19.83 25.51 14.88
C ARG A 129 20.29 26.09 16.22
N SER A 130 20.50 27.43 16.28
CA SER A 130 20.95 28.12 17.50
C SER A 130 19.80 28.57 18.42
N ILE A 131 18.54 28.37 18.04
CA ILE A 131 17.39 28.74 18.87
C ILE A 131 17.34 27.82 20.10
N ASP A 132 17.18 28.44 21.28
CA ASP A 132 17.02 27.68 22.52
C ASP A 132 15.76 26.81 22.47
N GLY A 133 15.91 25.53 22.85
CA GLY A 133 14.85 24.53 22.75
C GLY A 133 14.85 23.69 21.46
N VAL A 134 15.68 24.01 20.47
CA VAL A 134 15.91 23.14 19.31
C VAL A 134 16.91 22.05 19.73
N ILE A 135 16.43 20.83 19.85
CA ILE A 135 17.25 19.67 20.26
C ILE A 135 17.99 19.11 19.05
N ASP A 136 17.26 18.97 17.94
CA ASP A 136 17.79 18.38 16.72
C ASP A 136 17.13 18.95 15.47
N MET A 137 17.78 18.85 14.33
CA MET A 137 17.29 19.39 13.07
C MET A 137 17.70 18.53 11.89
N SER A 138 16.72 18.15 11.09
CA SER A 138 16.93 17.52 9.78
C SER A 138 16.89 18.57 8.68
N THR A 139 17.74 18.42 7.68
CA THR A 139 17.63 19.23 6.45
C THR A 139 17.38 18.35 5.23
N ARG A 140 16.59 18.88 4.28
CA ARG A 140 16.30 18.20 3.03
C ARG A 140 16.48 19.13 1.85
N LYS A 141 17.26 18.69 0.85
CA LYS A 141 17.33 19.31 -0.47
C LYS A 141 16.66 18.39 -1.49
N ARG A 142 16.05 18.97 -2.50
CA ARG A 142 15.49 18.25 -3.63
C ARG A 142 16.20 18.66 -4.91
N ALA A 143 16.53 17.68 -5.73
CA ALA A 143 17.00 17.88 -7.09
C ALA A 143 16.24 16.93 -8.00
N THR A 144 16.12 17.28 -9.26
CA THR A 144 15.57 16.38 -10.27
C THR A 144 16.71 16.03 -11.21
N VAL A 145 16.91 14.75 -11.42
CA VAL A 145 17.92 14.23 -12.33
C VAL A 145 17.19 13.59 -13.50
N GLU A 146 17.63 13.90 -14.72
CA GLU A 146 17.15 13.24 -15.94
C GLU A 146 18.16 12.18 -16.33
N ASP A 147 17.73 10.94 -16.36
CA ASP A 147 18.49 9.82 -16.84
C ASP A 147 17.81 9.19 -18.10
N ALA A 148 18.42 8.16 -18.66
CA ALA A 148 17.94 7.50 -19.88
C ALA A 148 16.49 6.96 -19.77
N SER A 149 15.93 6.83 -18.56
CA SER A 149 14.58 6.33 -18.30
C SER A 149 13.60 7.41 -17.84
N GLY A 150 14.02 8.66 -17.72
CA GLY A 150 13.16 9.80 -17.40
C GLY A 150 13.59 10.58 -16.16
N ARG A 151 12.64 11.28 -15.54
CA ARG A 151 12.91 12.11 -14.36
C ARG A 151 12.92 11.30 -13.09
N THR A 152 14.02 11.43 -12.35
CA THR A 152 14.18 10.84 -11.01
C THR A 152 14.35 11.96 -9.98
N GLN A 153 13.61 11.88 -8.88
CA GLN A 153 13.72 12.83 -7.78
C GLN A 153 14.83 12.41 -6.84
N LEU A 154 15.84 13.24 -6.75
CA LEU A 154 16.91 13.09 -5.79
C LEU A 154 16.57 13.89 -4.53
N ARG A 155 16.61 13.23 -3.38
CA ARG A 155 16.38 13.82 -2.06
C ARG A 155 17.63 13.65 -1.25
N VAL A 156 18.31 14.75 -1.00
CA VAL A 156 19.51 14.79 -0.18
C VAL A 156 19.14 15.19 1.23
N PHE A 157 19.46 14.35 2.20
CA PHE A 157 19.12 14.55 3.59
C PHE A 157 20.35 14.70 4.47
N GLU A 158 20.21 15.50 5.51
CA GLU A 158 21.02 15.47 6.70
C GLU A 158 20.09 15.10 7.85
N LEU A 159 20.18 13.85 8.33
CA LEU A 159 19.25 13.27 9.29
C LEU A 159 19.99 12.94 10.58
N PRO A 160 19.46 13.33 11.75
CA PRO A 160 19.93 12.77 13.00
C PRO A 160 19.46 11.32 13.17
N PRO A 161 20.18 10.45 13.89
CA PRO A 161 19.88 9.02 14.01
C PRO A 161 18.44 8.69 14.46
N GLN A 162 17.84 9.53 15.30
CA GLN A 162 16.44 9.34 15.71
C GLN A 162 15.42 9.47 14.57
N SER A 163 15.80 10.12 13.48
CA SER A 163 14.93 10.29 12.29
C SER A 163 14.95 9.07 11.34
N TYR A 164 15.84 8.10 11.57
CA TYR A 164 15.96 6.89 10.73
C TYR A 164 14.70 6.02 10.74
N VAL A 165 13.97 6.05 11.84
CA VAL A 165 12.68 5.34 11.99
C VAL A 165 11.64 5.81 10.96
N GLY A 166 11.83 7.02 10.39
CA GLY A 166 10.92 7.59 9.40
C GLY A 166 10.97 6.94 8.01
N ALA A 167 11.99 6.11 7.72
CA ALA A 167 12.10 5.37 6.47
C ALA A 167 11.92 3.87 6.72
N GLU A 168 10.86 3.29 6.15
CA GLU A 168 10.64 1.84 6.18
C GLU A 168 11.46 1.19 5.07
N LEU A 169 12.48 0.43 5.47
CA LEU A 169 13.36 -0.31 4.57
C LEU A 169 12.79 -1.71 4.33
N LEU A 170 12.80 -2.17 3.07
CA LEU A 170 12.08 -3.39 2.64
C LEU A 170 13.00 -4.60 2.47
N ASP A 171 14.26 -4.41 2.07
CA ASP A 171 15.14 -5.45 1.57
C ASP A 171 16.53 -5.47 2.22
N ALA A 172 16.71 -4.74 3.33
CA ALA A 172 17.97 -4.70 4.07
C ALA A 172 17.74 -4.57 5.58
N GLU A 173 18.71 -5.03 6.37
CA GLU A 173 18.74 -4.79 7.81
C GLU A 173 18.99 -3.30 8.09
N PRO A 174 18.12 -2.63 8.86
CA PRO A 174 18.21 -1.18 9.05
C PRO A 174 19.55 -0.69 9.55
N GLU A 175 20.17 -1.38 10.51
CA GLU A 175 21.46 -0.98 11.09
C GLU A 175 22.57 -0.98 10.04
N VAL A 176 22.61 -2.00 9.17
CA VAL A 176 23.60 -2.12 8.11
C VAL A 176 23.36 -1.08 7.01
N ALA A 177 22.11 -0.90 6.62
CA ALA A 177 21.75 0.04 5.57
C ALA A 177 22.05 1.49 5.97
N TRP A 178 21.74 1.89 7.20
CA TRP A 178 22.04 3.22 7.70
C TRP A 178 23.54 3.46 7.91
N ALA A 179 24.31 2.45 8.30
CA ALA A 179 25.78 2.56 8.37
C ALA A 179 26.37 2.80 6.98
N ALA A 180 25.94 2.06 5.96
CA ALA A 180 26.38 2.27 4.58
C ALA A 180 25.95 3.66 4.03
N TRP A 181 24.78 4.16 4.43
CA TRP A 181 24.32 5.51 4.11
C TRP A 181 25.23 6.60 4.68
N GLU A 182 25.70 6.45 5.91
CA GLU A 182 26.53 7.46 6.58
C GLU A 182 28.00 7.39 6.16
N GLU A 183 28.55 6.19 6.01
CA GLU A 183 30.00 5.97 5.89
C GLU A 183 30.45 5.73 4.44
N GLU A 184 29.57 5.20 3.59
CA GLU A 184 29.93 4.72 2.24
C GLU A 184 29.31 5.53 1.10
N ASP A 185 28.64 6.66 1.38
CA ASP A 185 27.86 7.42 0.37
C ASP A 185 26.80 6.56 -0.36
N ALA A 186 26.33 5.49 0.28
CA ALA A 186 25.32 4.63 -0.32
C ALA A 186 23.96 5.34 -0.39
N VAL A 187 23.09 4.86 -1.27
CA VAL A 187 21.78 5.47 -1.50
C VAL A 187 20.65 4.51 -1.18
N PHE A 188 19.50 5.06 -0.83
CA PHE A 188 18.24 4.30 -0.80
C PHE A 188 17.42 4.64 -2.03
N VAL A 189 16.78 3.63 -2.60
CA VAL A 189 15.91 3.78 -3.76
C VAL A 189 14.45 3.51 -3.37
N SER A 190 13.51 4.23 -3.97
CA SER A 190 12.08 3.95 -3.71
C SER A 190 11.65 2.65 -4.37
N GLU A 191 10.66 1.96 -3.79
CA GLU A 191 10.09 0.74 -4.33
C GLU A 191 9.68 0.86 -5.82
N PRO A 192 9.00 1.95 -6.28
CA PRO A 192 8.71 2.13 -7.70
C PRO A 192 9.96 2.23 -8.58
N TYR A 193 11.01 2.89 -8.12
CA TYR A 193 12.28 2.97 -8.83
C TYR A 193 12.98 1.61 -8.91
N ALA A 194 13.04 0.90 -7.78
CA ALA A 194 13.63 -0.43 -7.68
C ALA A 194 12.93 -1.43 -8.62
N TYR A 195 11.60 -1.44 -8.62
CA TYR A 195 10.79 -2.31 -9.48
C TYR A 195 11.01 -2.01 -10.97
N GLU A 196 11.00 -0.74 -11.36
CA GLU A 196 11.14 -0.34 -12.76
C GLU A 196 12.54 -0.63 -13.33
N ARG A 197 13.57 -0.47 -12.50
CA ARG A 197 14.97 -0.66 -12.88
C ARG A 197 15.47 -2.08 -12.64
N GLY A 198 14.75 -2.87 -11.86
CA GLY A 198 15.18 -4.20 -11.44
C GLY A 198 16.42 -4.14 -10.55
N VAL A 199 16.51 -3.13 -9.68
CA VAL A 199 17.63 -2.92 -8.73
C VAL A 199 17.12 -3.04 -7.30
N GLY A 200 17.99 -3.49 -6.39
CA GLY A 200 17.69 -3.62 -4.96
C GLY A 200 18.94 -3.47 -4.11
N ALA A 201 18.85 -3.82 -2.83
CA ALA A 201 19.98 -3.75 -1.93
C ALA A 201 21.18 -4.56 -2.44
N GLY A 202 22.37 -3.97 -2.46
CA GLY A 202 23.60 -4.57 -2.96
C GLY A 202 23.92 -4.28 -4.43
N ASP A 203 22.97 -3.71 -5.19
CA ASP A 203 23.23 -3.28 -6.57
C ASP A 203 23.91 -1.92 -6.62
N VAL A 204 24.34 -1.52 -7.82
CA VAL A 204 24.97 -0.22 -8.09
C VAL A 204 24.17 0.52 -9.13
N ILE A 205 23.93 1.81 -8.91
CA ILE A 205 23.28 2.71 -9.86
C ILE A 205 24.22 3.83 -10.27
N SER A 206 24.15 4.25 -11.54
CA SER A 206 24.88 5.43 -12.04
C SER A 206 23.95 6.64 -12.07
N LEU A 207 24.40 7.75 -11.48
CA LEU A 207 23.68 9.02 -11.47
C LEU A 207 24.55 10.13 -12.06
N PRO A 208 23.97 11.00 -12.90
CA PRO A 208 24.67 12.19 -13.35
C PRO A 208 24.85 13.19 -12.19
N THR A 209 26.08 13.63 -12.01
CA THR A 209 26.45 14.63 -11.02
C THR A 209 27.08 15.84 -11.73
N ASP A 210 27.34 16.91 -10.99
CA ASP A 210 28.07 18.09 -11.46
C ASP A 210 29.50 17.79 -11.95
N ARG A 211 30.03 16.63 -11.55
CA ARG A 211 31.39 16.14 -11.91
C ARG A 211 31.38 14.99 -12.91
N GLY A 212 30.27 14.72 -13.54
CA GLY A 212 30.05 13.59 -14.45
C GLY A 212 29.21 12.46 -13.83
N GLU A 213 29.15 11.34 -14.53
CA GLU A 213 28.47 10.15 -13.99
C GLU A 213 29.26 9.56 -12.82
N ARG A 214 28.52 9.23 -11.75
CA ARG A 214 29.07 8.58 -10.57
C ARG A 214 28.22 7.38 -10.19
N GLU A 215 28.88 6.32 -9.78
CA GLU A 215 28.26 5.10 -9.28
C GLU A 215 27.99 5.21 -7.78
N PHE A 216 26.83 4.72 -7.37
CA PHE A 216 26.39 4.66 -5.98
C PHE A 216 25.87 3.27 -5.65
N ALA A 217 26.31 2.71 -4.54
CA ALA A 217 25.77 1.46 -4.02
C ALA A 217 24.34 1.69 -3.49
N VAL A 218 23.44 0.79 -3.79
CA VAL A 218 22.09 0.78 -3.22
C VAL A 218 22.15 0.01 -1.90
N ALA A 219 22.00 0.72 -0.79
CA ALA A 219 22.00 0.10 0.53
C ALA A 219 20.65 -0.51 0.90
N ALA A 220 19.54 0.08 0.44
CA ALA A 220 18.20 -0.46 0.67
C ALA A 220 17.17 0.11 -0.31
N THR A 221 16.05 -0.60 -0.41
CA THR A 221 14.80 -0.10 -1.00
C THR A 221 13.90 0.41 0.12
N PHE A 222 13.34 1.62 -0.02
CA PHE A 222 12.41 2.17 0.95
C PHE A 222 10.97 2.19 0.41
N GLN A 223 10.00 2.02 1.32
CA GLN A 223 8.59 2.08 0.98
C GLN A 223 8.18 3.51 0.59
N SER A 224 7.52 3.65 -0.56
CA SER A 224 7.00 4.93 -1.04
C SER A 224 5.54 4.80 -1.45
N TYR A 225 4.67 5.62 -0.87
CA TYR A 225 3.26 5.69 -1.25
C TYR A 225 3.00 6.59 -2.47
N ASP A 226 4.01 7.30 -2.95
CA ASP A 226 3.93 8.06 -4.18
C ASP A 226 4.39 7.19 -5.36
N ILE A 227 3.43 6.55 -6.01
CA ILE A 227 3.64 5.65 -7.15
C ILE A 227 4.37 6.32 -8.32
N ASN A 228 4.25 7.65 -8.43
CA ASN A 228 4.90 8.44 -9.48
C ASN A 228 6.26 9.00 -9.07
N ALA A 229 6.61 8.92 -7.79
CA ALA A 229 7.86 9.42 -7.28
C ALA A 229 8.96 8.36 -7.38
N ARG A 230 9.61 8.30 -8.53
CA ARG A 230 10.93 7.69 -8.63
C ARG A 230 11.86 8.50 -7.75
N GLY A 231 12.12 8.01 -6.57
CA GLY A 231 12.90 8.73 -5.55
C GLY A 231 14.17 8.00 -5.19
N ILE A 232 15.23 8.75 -5.13
CA ILE A 232 16.50 8.31 -4.55
C ILE A 232 16.78 9.20 -3.35
N MET A 233 17.09 8.58 -2.22
CA MET A 233 17.54 9.27 -1.02
C MET A 233 19.04 9.07 -0.87
N MET A 234 19.76 10.13 -0.51
CA MET A 234 21.19 10.08 -0.26
C MET A 234 21.57 10.98 0.90
N SER A 235 22.68 10.69 1.52
CA SER A 235 23.32 11.53 2.54
C SER A 235 23.90 12.81 1.90
N ARG A 236 24.13 13.83 2.73
CA ARG A 236 24.69 15.11 2.30
C ARG A 236 26.20 15.08 2.34
#